data_de8a5f19760f28bb67be12d0bfae9d6d
#
_entry.id   de8a5f19760f28bb67be12d0bfae9d6d
#
_cell.length_a   1.000
_cell.length_b   1.000
_cell.length_c   1.000
_cell.angle_alpha   90.00
_cell.angle_beta   90.00
_cell.angle_gamma   90.00
#
_symmetry.space_group_name_H-M   'P 1'
#
loop_
_entity.id
_entity.type
_entity.pdbx_description
1 polymer ?
#
loop_
_entity_poly.entity_id
_entity_poly.type
_entity_poly.pdbx_seq_one_letter_code
_entity_poly.pdbx_strand_id
1 'polypeptide(L)'
;MLLVHGAGGHSGALWPIAALVASRGIDVCAVDLPLYGRTTSPDPTAVRYDTWIDLLVDLVEAEHDHRPLVLLGASIGGLLAYEVAARSPHVAAVAATCLLDPGDWRARTHMTRAAALGVLGGPLSALARGGLERTMVPMNAVANLRRMSHDRALSRLCAIDPRGGAARVPLGFLASYLRFAHTPPERNRTPVTLLHPGRDAWTPIELSARVLSRAAGPAELVVLRECGHFPVEDPGVTDLVDAVAGLARRLHSRGGT
;
A
#
# COMPACT_ATOMS: atom_id res chain seq x y z
N MET A 1 3.80 5.18 -14.33
CA MET A 1 3.81 4.57 -12.98
C MET A 1 2.61 5.05 -12.19
N LEU A 2 1.90 4.15 -11.50
CA LEU A 2 0.76 4.48 -10.65
C LEU A 2 1.14 4.26 -9.18
N LEU A 3 1.04 5.32 -8.36
CA LEU A 3 1.29 5.26 -6.92
C LEU A 3 -0.01 4.95 -6.18
N VAL A 4 0.04 3.93 -5.33
CA VAL A 4 -1.09 3.42 -4.54
C VAL A 4 -0.78 3.63 -3.06
N HIS A 5 -1.54 4.51 -2.39
CA HIS A 5 -1.34 4.79 -0.97
C HIS A 5 -1.85 3.66 -0.07
N GLY A 6 -1.41 3.67 1.17
CA GLY A 6 -1.90 2.79 2.24
C GLY A 6 -2.98 3.44 3.11
N ALA A 7 -3.30 2.77 4.23
CA ALA A 7 -4.24 3.29 5.23
C ALA A 7 -3.73 4.62 5.82
N GLY A 8 -4.59 5.62 5.82
CA GLY A 8 -4.23 6.96 6.30
C GLY A 8 -3.36 7.76 5.34
N GLY A 9 -3.14 7.28 4.11
CA GLY A 9 -2.44 8.00 3.05
C GLY A 9 -3.39 8.60 2.02
N HIS A 10 -2.86 9.38 1.11
CA HIS A 10 -3.53 9.93 -0.08
C HIS A 10 -2.50 10.46 -1.07
N SER A 11 -2.93 10.82 -2.28
CA SER A 11 -2.04 11.32 -3.35
C SER A 11 -1.16 12.50 -2.92
N GLY A 12 -1.72 13.45 -2.17
CA GLY A 12 -0.97 14.60 -1.65
C GLY A 12 0.13 14.23 -0.66
N ALA A 13 -0.05 13.14 0.13
CA ALA A 13 1.01 12.63 1.01
C ALA A 13 2.12 11.94 0.20
N LEU A 14 1.79 11.31 -0.92
CA LEU A 14 2.76 10.67 -1.82
C LEU A 14 3.46 11.67 -2.76
N TRP A 15 3.01 12.93 -2.81
CA TRP A 15 3.55 13.95 -3.70
C TRP A 15 5.09 14.07 -3.68
N PRO A 16 5.79 14.09 -2.53
CA PRO A 16 7.24 14.20 -2.52
C PRO A 16 7.92 13.06 -3.28
N ILE A 17 7.46 11.82 -3.07
CA ILE A 17 7.98 10.63 -3.76
C ILE A 17 7.64 10.72 -5.25
N ALA A 18 6.38 11.08 -5.59
CA ALA A 18 5.94 11.21 -6.97
C ALA A 18 6.78 12.23 -7.76
N ALA A 19 7.06 13.39 -7.17
CA ALA A 19 7.88 14.43 -7.79
C ALA A 19 9.33 13.97 -8.03
N LEU A 20 9.93 13.28 -7.07
CA LEU A 20 11.28 12.73 -7.19
C LEU A 20 11.37 11.62 -8.25
N VAL A 21 10.36 10.75 -8.33
CA VAL A 21 10.29 9.73 -9.39
C VAL A 21 10.08 10.38 -10.76
N ALA A 22 9.20 11.37 -10.86
CA ALA A 22 8.96 12.11 -12.11
C ALA A 22 10.21 12.86 -12.59
N SER A 23 11.06 13.36 -11.68
CA SER A 23 12.34 14.00 -12.03
C SER A 23 13.34 13.06 -12.73
N ARG A 24 13.09 11.73 -12.68
CA ARG A 24 13.87 10.72 -13.40
C ARG A 24 13.30 10.39 -14.79
N GLY A 25 12.36 11.20 -15.31
CA GLY A 25 11.75 11.04 -16.62
C GLY A 25 10.68 9.94 -16.67
N ILE A 26 10.06 9.62 -15.55
CA ILE A 26 8.99 8.63 -15.43
C ILE A 26 7.66 9.36 -15.31
N ASP A 27 6.69 9.00 -16.16
CA ASP A 27 5.31 9.49 -16.00
C ASP A 27 4.69 8.90 -14.74
N VAL A 28 4.20 9.76 -13.85
CA VAL A 28 3.69 9.37 -12.52
C VAL A 28 2.29 9.89 -12.31
N CYS A 29 1.42 8.99 -11.87
CA CYS A 29 0.09 9.30 -11.35
C CYS A 29 -0.04 8.77 -9.93
N ALA A 30 -0.71 9.50 -9.04
CA ALA A 30 -1.04 9.06 -7.70
C ALA A 30 -2.55 9.15 -7.50
N VAL A 31 -3.18 8.07 -7.04
CA VAL A 31 -4.62 8.00 -6.85
C VAL A 31 -5.02 8.33 -5.42
N ASP A 32 -6.22 8.88 -5.26
CA ASP A 32 -6.92 8.93 -3.99
C ASP A 32 -7.97 7.80 -3.97
N LEU A 33 -7.74 6.77 -3.18
CA LEU A 33 -8.70 5.67 -3.04
C LEU A 33 -9.92 6.14 -2.22
N PRO A 34 -11.12 5.59 -2.45
CA PRO A 34 -12.31 5.94 -1.67
C PRO A 34 -12.06 5.93 -0.18
N LEU A 35 -12.65 6.88 0.56
CA LEU A 35 -12.47 7.21 1.98
C LEU A 35 -11.27 8.13 2.27
N TYR A 36 -10.37 8.37 1.31
CA TYR A 36 -9.17 9.19 1.50
C TYR A 36 -9.03 10.27 0.42
N GLY A 37 -8.17 11.24 0.71
CA GLY A 37 -7.82 12.29 -0.22
C GLY A 37 -9.00 13.17 -0.63
N ARG A 38 -9.20 13.28 -1.94
CA ARG A 38 -10.29 14.07 -2.55
C ARG A 38 -11.38 13.21 -3.19
N THR A 39 -11.20 11.90 -3.18
CA THR A 39 -12.21 10.99 -3.74
C THR A 39 -13.46 10.96 -2.86
N THR A 40 -14.60 11.24 -3.47
CA THR A 40 -15.90 11.17 -2.82
C THR A 40 -16.60 9.87 -3.20
N SER A 41 -17.36 9.31 -2.27
CA SER A 41 -18.21 8.14 -2.50
C SER A 41 -19.67 8.52 -2.22
N PRO A 42 -20.64 8.10 -3.05
CA PRO A 42 -22.06 8.33 -2.79
C PRO A 42 -22.52 7.78 -1.43
N ASP A 43 -21.98 6.63 -1.04
CA ASP A 43 -22.17 6.04 0.31
C ASP A 43 -20.81 5.58 0.87
N PRO A 44 -20.10 6.43 1.62
CA PRO A 44 -18.84 6.06 2.23
C PRO A 44 -18.94 4.86 3.17
N THR A 45 -20.12 4.62 3.78
CA THR A 45 -20.34 3.52 4.71
C THR A 45 -20.44 2.15 4.02
N ALA A 46 -20.66 2.14 2.71
CA ALA A 46 -20.71 0.93 1.89
C ALA A 46 -19.35 0.53 1.30
N VAL A 47 -18.33 1.41 1.35
CA VAL A 47 -17.00 1.11 0.82
C VAL A 47 -16.39 -0.09 1.56
N ARG A 48 -15.84 -1.03 0.79
CA ARG A 48 -15.14 -2.23 1.28
C ARG A 48 -13.76 -2.32 0.62
N TYR A 49 -12.93 -3.24 1.08
CA TYR A 49 -11.58 -3.41 0.52
C TYR A 49 -11.63 -3.87 -0.95
N ASP A 50 -12.60 -4.71 -1.31
CA ASP A 50 -12.85 -5.12 -2.70
C ASP A 50 -13.09 -3.91 -3.62
N THR A 51 -13.78 -2.87 -3.12
CA THR A 51 -14.01 -1.63 -3.87
C THR A 51 -12.71 -0.97 -4.31
N TRP A 52 -11.66 -1.04 -3.48
CA TRP A 52 -10.35 -0.51 -3.84
C TRP A 52 -9.67 -1.33 -4.93
N ILE A 53 -9.79 -2.66 -4.83
CA ILE A 53 -9.18 -3.56 -5.82
C ILE A 53 -9.85 -3.39 -7.16
N ASP A 54 -11.18 -3.43 -7.20
CA ASP A 54 -11.96 -3.35 -8.44
C ASP A 54 -11.71 -1.99 -9.14
N LEU A 55 -11.73 -0.89 -8.36
CA LEU A 55 -11.44 0.44 -8.88
C LEU A 55 -10.02 0.55 -9.46
N LEU A 56 -9.02 -0.06 -8.81
CA LEU A 56 -7.64 -0.03 -9.33
C LEU A 56 -7.49 -0.90 -10.57
N VAL A 57 -8.17 -2.04 -10.65
CA VAL A 57 -8.20 -2.87 -11.86
C VAL A 57 -8.84 -2.09 -13.00
N ASP A 58 -10.01 -1.49 -12.79
CA ASP A 58 -10.70 -0.67 -13.79
C ASP A 58 -9.82 0.50 -14.26
N LEU A 59 -9.12 1.15 -13.33
CA LEU A 59 -8.20 2.26 -13.66
C LEU A 59 -7.01 1.76 -14.50
N VAL A 60 -6.42 0.62 -14.15
CA VAL A 60 -5.32 0.01 -14.92
C VAL A 60 -5.77 -0.34 -16.34
N GLU A 61 -6.96 -0.90 -16.49
CA GLU A 61 -7.55 -1.21 -17.80
C GLU A 61 -7.83 0.06 -18.64
N ALA A 62 -8.39 1.10 -17.99
CA ALA A 62 -8.75 2.35 -18.66
C ALA A 62 -7.52 3.17 -19.10
N GLU A 63 -6.45 3.14 -18.32
CA GLU A 63 -5.21 3.91 -18.57
C GLU A 63 -4.17 3.12 -19.38
N HIS A 64 -4.50 1.90 -19.82
CA HIS A 64 -3.58 1.07 -20.58
C HIS A 64 -3.28 1.66 -21.96
N ASP A 65 -2.02 1.98 -22.21
CA ASP A 65 -1.54 2.60 -23.46
C ASP A 65 -0.33 1.87 -24.09
N HIS A 66 -0.18 0.58 -23.83
CA HIS A 66 0.93 -0.27 -24.28
C HIS A 66 2.30 0.05 -23.67
N ARG A 67 2.44 1.12 -22.86
CA ARG A 67 3.65 1.37 -22.09
C ARG A 67 3.69 0.49 -20.84
N PRO A 68 4.88 0.02 -20.41
CA PRO A 68 4.97 -0.80 -19.21
C PRO A 68 4.46 -0.04 -17.98
N LEU A 69 3.37 -0.51 -17.36
CA LEU A 69 2.82 0.06 -16.16
C LEU A 69 3.44 -0.59 -14.92
N VAL A 70 4.00 0.24 -14.03
CA VAL A 70 4.47 -0.18 -12.71
C VAL A 70 3.53 0.38 -11.66
N LEU A 71 3.07 -0.47 -10.73
CA LEU A 71 2.37 -0.04 -9.53
C LEU A 71 3.38 0.13 -8.40
N LEU A 72 3.43 1.32 -7.78
CA LEU A 72 4.21 1.58 -6.56
C LEU A 72 3.25 1.68 -5.37
N GLY A 73 3.21 0.63 -4.55
CA GLY A 73 2.32 0.55 -3.40
C GLY A 73 3.01 0.89 -2.08
N ALA A 74 2.42 1.81 -1.31
CA ALA A 74 2.92 2.19 0.01
C ALA A 74 2.15 1.46 1.12
N SER A 75 2.86 0.86 2.09
CA SER A 75 2.25 0.15 3.23
C SER A 75 1.26 -0.93 2.78
N ILE A 76 0.01 -0.97 3.26
CA ILE A 76 -1.02 -1.91 2.78
C ILE A 76 -1.29 -1.76 1.27
N GLY A 77 -0.99 -0.59 0.69
CA GLY A 77 -1.03 -0.36 -0.75
C GLY A 77 -0.07 -1.25 -1.54
N GLY A 78 0.99 -1.78 -0.89
CA GLY A 78 1.94 -2.69 -1.55
C GLY A 78 1.32 -4.05 -1.88
N LEU A 79 0.66 -4.70 -0.91
CA LEU A 79 -0.03 -5.96 -1.18
C LEU A 79 -1.28 -5.75 -2.04
N LEU A 80 -1.96 -4.59 -1.90
CA LEU A 80 -3.05 -4.18 -2.77
C LEU A 80 -2.58 -4.08 -4.24
N ALA A 81 -1.46 -3.40 -4.50
CA ALA A 81 -0.89 -3.30 -5.84
C ALA A 81 -0.50 -4.69 -6.40
N TYR A 82 0.02 -5.58 -5.53
CA TYR A 82 0.35 -6.94 -5.91
C TYR A 82 -0.89 -7.80 -6.24
N GLU A 83 -2.01 -7.58 -5.53
CA GLU A 83 -3.31 -8.19 -5.84
C GLU A 83 -3.88 -7.69 -7.17
N VAL A 84 -3.82 -6.37 -7.43
CA VAL A 84 -4.24 -5.79 -8.72
C VAL A 84 -3.42 -6.38 -9.87
N ALA A 85 -2.11 -6.53 -9.67
CA ALA A 85 -1.23 -7.14 -10.68
C ALA A 85 -1.53 -8.63 -10.94
N ALA A 86 -2.08 -9.34 -9.95
CA ALA A 86 -2.54 -10.73 -10.16
C ALA A 86 -3.84 -10.80 -10.99
N ARG A 87 -4.61 -9.71 -11.05
CA ARG A 87 -5.91 -9.63 -11.76
C ARG A 87 -5.83 -8.97 -13.11
N SER A 88 -4.83 -8.10 -13.35
CA SER A 88 -4.66 -7.41 -14.63
C SER A 88 -3.33 -7.78 -15.30
N PRO A 89 -3.35 -8.22 -16.57
CA PRO A 89 -2.15 -8.50 -17.33
C PRO A 89 -1.38 -7.23 -17.75
N HIS A 90 -1.97 -6.05 -17.57
CA HIS A 90 -1.38 -4.78 -17.99
C HIS A 90 -0.39 -4.21 -16.96
N VAL A 91 -0.25 -4.84 -15.79
CA VAL A 91 0.77 -4.47 -14.80
C VAL A 91 2.07 -5.21 -15.11
N ALA A 92 3.08 -4.47 -15.53
CA ALA A 92 4.39 -5.03 -15.90
C ALA A 92 5.25 -5.40 -14.67
N ALA A 93 5.11 -4.69 -13.56
CA ALA A 93 5.79 -4.97 -12.30
C ALA A 93 5.16 -4.22 -11.13
N VAL A 94 5.45 -4.70 -9.92
CA VAL A 94 5.07 -4.04 -8.66
C VAL A 94 6.33 -3.64 -7.90
N ALA A 95 6.35 -2.41 -7.39
CA ALA A 95 7.25 -1.94 -6.35
C ALA A 95 6.41 -1.73 -5.08
N ALA A 96 6.84 -2.23 -3.93
CA ALA A 96 6.07 -2.18 -2.70
C ALA A 96 6.95 -1.81 -1.51
N THR A 97 6.51 -0.88 -0.65
CA THR A 97 7.27 -0.61 0.58
C THR A 97 7.02 -1.67 1.66
N CYS A 98 5.89 -2.36 1.60
CA CYS A 98 5.55 -3.49 2.45
C CYS A 98 4.68 -4.49 1.67
N LEU A 99 4.74 -5.76 2.07
CA LEU A 99 3.84 -6.84 1.61
C LEU A 99 3.19 -7.47 2.86
N LEU A 100 2.22 -6.75 3.44
CA LEU A 100 1.60 -7.13 4.71
C LEU A 100 0.32 -7.93 4.46
N ASP A 101 0.39 -9.24 4.63
CA ASP A 101 -0.75 -10.14 4.50
C ASP A 101 -1.67 -10.05 5.73
N PRO A 102 -2.92 -9.55 5.59
CA PRO A 102 -3.89 -9.53 6.69
C PRO A 102 -4.31 -10.94 7.15
N GLY A 103 -4.05 -11.97 6.37
CA GLY A 103 -4.22 -13.38 6.77
C GLY A 103 -3.20 -13.82 7.83
N ASP A 104 -1.99 -13.25 7.85
CA ASP A 104 -1.00 -13.53 8.90
C ASP A 104 -1.32 -12.73 10.18
N TRP A 105 -1.61 -13.42 11.28
CA TRP A 105 -1.89 -12.79 12.57
C TRP A 105 -0.72 -11.92 13.07
N ARG A 106 0.53 -12.26 12.69
CA ARG A 106 1.72 -11.48 13.04
C ARG A 106 1.69 -10.11 12.36
N ALA A 107 1.35 -10.08 11.06
CA ALA A 107 1.16 -8.83 10.35
C ALA A 107 0.05 -7.98 11.00
N ARG A 108 -1.10 -8.60 11.34
CA ARG A 108 -2.21 -7.89 12.00
C ARG A 108 -1.81 -7.25 13.32
N THR A 109 -0.99 -7.91 14.15
CA THR A 109 -0.55 -7.34 15.44
C THR A 109 0.30 -6.08 15.28
N HIS A 110 1.04 -5.98 14.18
CA HIS A 110 1.82 -4.78 13.85
C HIS A 110 0.99 -3.69 13.18
N MET A 111 0.01 -4.07 12.35
CA MET A 111 -0.84 -3.12 11.61
C MET A 111 -1.77 -2.35 12.54
N THR A 112 -2.22 -2.94 13.63
CA THR A 112 -3.16 -2.33 14.57
C THR A 112 -2.44 -1.57 15.69
N ARG A 113 -3.11 -0.54 16.22
CA ARG A 113 -2.59 0.25 17.34
C ARG A 113 -2.41 -0.55 18.63
N ALA A 114 -3.25 -1.55 18.84
CA ALA A 114 -3.16 -2.49 19.96
C ALA A 114 -2.98 -3.91 19.43
N ALA A 115 -1.88 -4.56 19.79
CA ALA A 115 -1.56 -5.92 19.33
C ALA A 115 -2.69 -6.93 19.60
N ALA A 116 -3.39 -6.79 20.74
CA ALA A 116 -4.55 -7.62 21.08
C ALA A 116 -5.67 -7.53 20.03
N LEU A 117 -5.92 -6.33 19.47
CA LEU A 117 -6.88 -6.16 18.38
C LEU A 117 -6.41 -6.86 17.10
N GLY A 118 -5.12 -6.94 16.87
CA GLY A 118 -4.55 -7.67 15.74
C GLY A 118 -4.77 -9.19 15.85
N VAL A 119 -4.55 -9.75 17.04
CA VAL A 119 -4.80 -11.19 17.31
C VAL A 119 -6.31 -11.49 17.15
N LEU A 120 -7.16 -10.67 17.75
CA LEU A 120 -8.62 -10.84 17.74
C LEU A 120 -9.27 -10.32 16.45
N GLY A 121 -8.53 -9.66 15.57
CA GLY A 121 -9.04 -9.00 14.37
C GLY A 121 -9.85 -9.94 13.45
N GLY A 122 -9.42 -11.19 13.30
CA GLY A 122 -10.18 -12.20 12.57
C GLY A 122 -11.58 -12.44 13.18
N PRO A 123 -11.69 -12.89 14.44
CA PRO A 123 -12.97 -13.05 15.13
C PRO A 123 -13.80 -11.77 15.20
N LEU A 124 -13.17 -10.61 15.55
CA LEU A 124 -13.87 -9.32 15.64
C LEU A 124 -14.43 -8.86 14.29
N SER A 125 -13.71 -9.11 13.20
CA SER A 125 -14.20 -8.79 11.86
C SER A 125 -15.46 -9.57 11.49
N ALA A 126 -15.63 -10.78 12.05
CA ALA A 126 -16.85 -11.56 11.85
C ALA A 126 -18.06 -11.00 12.60
N LEU A 127 -17.83 -10.21 13.66
CA LEU A 127 -18.89 -9.54 14.43
C LEU A 127 -19.33 -8.21 13.79
N ALA A 128 -18.48 -7.60 12.95
CA ALA A 128 -18.84 -6.39 12.21
C ALA A 128 -19.82 -6.74 11.07
N ARG A 129 -21.09 -6.92 11.42
CA ARG A 129 -22.19 -7.26 10.49
C ARG A 129 -23.38 -6.33 10.69
N GLY A 130 -24.23 -6.26 9.67
CA GLY A 130 -25.45 -5.43 9.71
C GLY A 130 -25.14 -3.95 9.92
N GLY A 131 -25.89 -3.30 10.80
CA GLY A 131 -25.72 -1.85 11.05
C GLY A 131 -24.33 -1.46 11.59
N LEU A 132 -23.63 -2.35 12.29
CA LEU A 132 -22.30 -2.08 12.84
C LEU A 132 -21.25 -1.86 11.75
N GLU A 133 -21.39 -2.50 10.58
CA GLU A 133 -20.49 -2.32 9.43
C GLU A 133 -20.43 -0.87 8.96
N ARG A 134 -21.49 -0.11 9.13
CA ARG A 134 -21.64 1.28 8.70
C ARG A 134 -21.04 2.28 9.69
N THR A 135 -20.64 1.82 10.87
CA THR A 135 -20.05 2.68 11.90
C THR A 135 -18.70 3.22 11.43
N MET A 136 -18.60 4.54 11.39
CA MET A 136 -17.39 5.25 10.95
C MET A 136 -16.43 5.48 12.12
N VAL A 137 -15.18 5.04 11.97
CA VAL A 137 -14.10 5.23 12.98
C VAL A 137 -12.92 5.97 12.37
N PRO A 138 -12.22 6.85 13.11
CA PRO A 138 -11.06 7.53 12.58
C PRO A 138 -9.88 6.54 12.44
N MET A 139 -9.15 6.62 11.32
CA MET A 139 -8.07 5.68 11.01
C MET A 139 -6.93 5.71 12.04
N ASN A 140 -6.62 6.88 12.61
CA ASN A 140 -5.61 7.02 13.67
C ASN A 140 -5.99 6.36 15.01
N ALA A 141 -7.25 5.97 15.20
CA ALA A 141 -7.66 5.15 16.35
C ALA A 141 -7.36 3.65 16.11
N VAL A 142 -7.27 3.23 14.85
CA VAL A 142 -7.07 1.83 14.44
C VAL A 142 -5.59 1.55 14.17
N ALA A 143 -4.96 2.36 13.31
CA ALA A 143 -3.56 2.19 12.89
C ALA A 143 -2.60 3.01 13.74
N ASN A 144 -1.37 2.52 13.91
CA ASN A 144 -0.34 3.20 14.70
C ASN A 144 0.43 4.25 13.89
N LEU A 145 -0.28 5.27 13.39
CA LEU A 145 0.30 6.32 12.54
C LEU A 145 1.39 7.17 13.22
N ARG A 146 1.59 7.00 14.54
CA ARG A 146 2.69 7.66 15.26
C ARG A 146 4.06 7.06 14.95
N ARG A 147 4.11 5.93 14.25
CA ARG A 147 5.33 5.22 13.83
C ARG A 147 5.62 5.37 12.33
N MET A 148 5.02 6.36 11.68
CA MET A 148 5.20 6.59 10.24
C MET A 148 6.63 7.01 9.88
N SER A 149 7.29 7.80 10.71
CA SER A 149 8.61 8.38 10.47
C SER A 149 9.38 8.49 11.78
N HIS A 150 10.70 8.60 11.72
CA HIS A 150 11.55 9.00 12.84
C HIS A 150 11.31 10.45 13.23
N ASP A 151 10.89 11.29 12.29
CA ASP A 151 10.40 12.64 12.59
C ASP A 151 9.02 12.57 13.22
N ARG A 152 8.98 12.95 14.52
CA ARG A 152 7.73 12.97 15.29
C ARG A 152 6.74 14.02 14.78
N ALA A 153 7.22 15.13 14.20
CA ALA A 153 6.37 16.18 13.65
C ALA A 153 5.66 15.65 12.40
N LEU A 154 6.40 14.98 11.50
CA LEU A 154 5.82 14.32 10.33
C LEU A 154 4.83 13.21 10.72
N SER A 155 5.18 12.35 11.67
CA SER A 155 4.28 11.30 12.16
C SER A 155 3.00 11.88 12.75
N ARG A 156 3.10 13.02 13.49
CA ARG A 156 1.93 13.72 14.02
C ARG A 156 1.08 14.32 12.90
N LEU A 157 1.72 14.95 11.90
CA LEU A 157 1.04 15.52 10.74
C LEU A 157 0.25 14.42 10.00
N CYS A 158 0.87 13.29 9.70
CA CYS A 158 0.18 12.15 9.10
C CYS A 158 -1.03 11.69 9.93
N ALA A 159 -0.90 11.65 11.25
CA ALA A 159 -1.97 11.16 12.12
C ALA A 159 -3.17 12.10 12.25
N ILE A 160 -2.97 13.42 12.10
CA ILE A 160 -4.05 14.43 12.23
C ILE A 160 -4.61 14.89 10.89
N ASP A 161 -4.04 14.47 9.77
CA ASP A 161 -4.48 14.88 8.44
C ASP A 161 -5.92 14.39 8.19
N PRO A 162 -6.89 15.31 7.96
CA PRO A 162 -8.29 14.95 7.74
C PRO A 162 -8.54 14.17 6.47
N ARG A 163 -7.63 14.22 5.49
CA ARG A 163 -7.69 13.47 4.24
C ARG A 163 -6.98 12.12 4.33
N GLY A 164 -6.23 11.90 5.40
CA GLY A 164 -5.39 10.73 5.63
C GLY A 164 -5.66 10.08 6.98
N GLY A 165 -4.77 10.27 7.94
CA GLY A 165 -4.82 9.57 9.22
C GLY A 165 -6.03 9.89 10.10
N ALA A 166 -6.60 11.09 10.04
CA ALA A 166 -7.84 11.45 10.73
C ALA A 166 -9.10 11.15 9.91
N ALA A 167 -8.97 10.71 8.65
CA ALA A 167 -10.11 10.29 7.85
C ALA A 167 -10.87 9.15 8.54
N ARG A 168 -12.19 9.13 8.34
CA ARG A 168 -13.05 8.12 8.95
C ARG A 168 -13.33 7.01 7.95
N VAL A 169 -13.21 5.79 8.41
CA VAL A 169 -13.45 4.57 7.62
C VAL A 169 -14.55 3.73 8.27
N PRO A 170 -15.42 3.05 7.50
CA PRO A 170 -16.41 2.17 8.09
C PRO A 170 -15.77 0.91 8.67
N LEU A 171 -16.32 0.39 9.75
CA LEU A 171 -15.88 -0.90 10.32
C LEU A 171 -15.97 -2.03 9.28
N GLY A 172 -16.92 -1.95 8.36
CA GLY A 172 -17.05 -2.89 7.25
C GLY A 172 -15.85 -2.90 6.31
N PHE A 173 -15.22 -1.74 6.06
CA PHE A 173 -13.97 -1.66 5.29
C PHE A 173 -12.84 -2.39 6.01
N LEU A 174 -12.65 -2.12 7.30
CA LEU A 174 -11.61 -2.77 8.10
C LEU A 174 -11.84 -4.29 8.18
N ALA A 175 -13.10 -4.69 8.39
CA ALA A 175 -13.48 -6.09 8.46
C ALA A 175 -13.27 -6.81 7.11
N SER A 176 -13.62 -6.19 5.99
CA SER A 176 -13.39 -6.75 4.66
C SER A 176 -11.91 -6.91 4.36
N TYR A 177 -11.08 -5.91 4.69
CA TYR A 177 -9.63 -5.99 4.57
C TYR A 177 -9.03 -7.16 5.38
N LEU A 178 -9.41 -7.29 6.66
CA LEU A 178 -8.88 -8.34 7.54
C LEU A 178 -9.31 -9.76 7.12
N ARG A 179 -10.43 -9.89 6.39
CA ARG A 179 -10.94 -11.17 5.87
C ARG A 179 -10.57 -11.43 4.42
N PHE A 180 -9.98 -10.47 3.75
CA PHE A 180 -9.67 -10.60 2.34
C PHE A 180 -8.61 -11.70 2.13
N ALA A 181 -8.91 -12.64 1.24
CA ALA A 181 -7.99 -13.67 0.81
C ALA A 181 -7.27 -13.21 -0.46
N HIS A 182 -6.08 -12.62 -0.29
CA HIS A 182 -5.25 -12.22 -1.42
C HIS A 182 -4.86 -13.42 -2.27
N THR A 183 -4.63 -13.16 -3.54
CA THR A 183 -4.03 -14.15 -4.45
C THR A 183 -2.73 -14.68 -3.82
N PRO A 184 -2.60 -16.01 -3.62
CA PRO A 184 -1.38 -16.58 -3.07
C PRO A 184 -0.17 -16.15 -3.88
N PRO A 185 0.94 -15.71 -3.25
CA PRO A 185 2.14 -15.27 -3.96
C PRO A 185 2.68 -16.31 -4.95
N GLU A 186 2.47 -17.59 -4.68
CA GLU A 186 2.85 -18.71 -5.55
C GLU A 186 2.06 -18.76 -6.87
N ARG A 187 0.98 -18.00 -6.98
CA ARG A 187 0.15 -17.90 -8.19
C ARG A 187 0.35 -16.59 -8.94
N ASN A 188 0.99 -15.60 -8.31
CA ASN A 188 1.26 -14.31 -8.92
C ASN A 188 2.66 -14.31 -9.56
N ARG A 189 2.71 -14.24 -10.89
CA ARG A 189 3.95 -14.24 -11.68
C ARG A 189 4.48 -12.85 -12.00
N THR A 190 3.76 -11.79 -11.60
CA THR A 190 4.19 -10.41 -11.81
C THR A 190 5.48 -10.15 -11.04
N PRO A 191 6.51 -9.57 -11.68
CA PRO A 191 7.73 -9.17 -10.99
C PRO A 191 7.42 -8.23 -9.83
N VAL A 192 8.05 -8.48 -8.66
CA VAL A 192 7.86 -7.67 -7.46
C VAL A 192 9.20 -7.24 -6.85
N THR A 193 9.35 -5.95 -6.61
CA THR A 193 10.49 -5.37 -5.87
C THR A 193 9.97 -4.85 -4.53
N LEU A 194 10.40 -5.46 -3.45
CA LEU A 194 10.14 -4.98 -2.09
C LEU A 194 11.18 -3.90 -1.74
N LEU A 195 10.73 -2.68 -1.57
CA LEU A 195 11.52 -1.50 -1.20
C LEU A 195 11.30 -1.23 0.30
N HIS A 196 11.89 -2.06 1.17
CA HIS A 196 11.56 -2.02 2.60
C HIS A 196 12.37 -0.96 3.35
N PRO A 197 11.72 -0.06 4.13
CA PRO A 197 12.43 0.92 4.95
C PRO A 197 13.31 0.24 6.00
N GLY A 198 14.60 0.58 6.03
CA GLY A 198 15.60 -0.10 6.86
C GLY A 198 15.46 0.14 8.36
N ARG A 199 14.78 1.22 8.75
CA ARG A 199 14.47 1.55 10.15
C ARG A 199 12.97 1.61 10.41
N ASP A 200 12.20 0.76 9.75
CA ASP A 200 10.76 0.69 9.99
C ASP A 200 10.47 0.21 11.42
N ALA A 201 10.09 1.14 12.28
CA ALA A 201 9.72 0.84 13.68
C ALA A 201 8.30 0.28 13.80
N TRP A 202 7.56 0.22 12.70
CA TRP A 202 6.16 -0.21 12.69
C TRP A 202 5.98 -1.62 12.15
N THR A 203 6.52 -1.90 10.97
CA THR A 203 6.35 -3.20 10.30
C THR A 203 7.71 -3.83 10.00
N PRO A 204 8.14 -4.81 10.81
CA PRO A 204 9.41 -5.53 10.60
C PRO A 204 9.49 -6.15 9.21
N ILE A 205 10.68 -6.11 8.60
CA ILE A 205 10.95 -6.61 7.25
C ILE A 205 10.56 -8.07 7.06
N GLU A 206 10.68 -8.86 8.12
CA GLU A 206 10.39 -10.30 8.11
C GLU A 206 8.95 -10.60 7.73
N LEU A 207 8.01 -9.70 8.04
CA LEU A 207 6.60 -9.85 7.66
C LEU A 207 6.42 -9.81 6.14
N SER A 208 7.04 -8.83 5.50
CA SER A 208 6.99 -8.67 4.04
C SER A 208 7.85 -9.73 3.33
N ALA A 209 9.00 -10.08 3.89
CA ALA A 209 9.89 -11.10 3.34
C ALA A 209 9.22 -12.48 3.28
N ARG A 210 8.30 -12.80 4.20
CA ARG A 210 7.50 -14.04 4.17
C ARG A 210 6.59 -14.13 2.95
N VAL A 211 6.05 -13.01 2.49
CA VAL A 211 5.25 -12.95 1.26
C VAL A 211 6.17 -12.99 0.04
N LEU A 212 7.23 -12.17 0.06
CA LEU A 212 8.18 -12.06 -1.04
C LEU A 212 8.84 -13.39 -1.38
N SER A 213 9.26 -14.16 -0.36
CA SER A 213 9.94 -15.46 -0.56
C SER A 213 9.07 -16.53 -1.21
N ARG A 214 7.76 -16.32 -1.29
CA ARG A 214 6.77 -17.21 -1.90
C ARG A 214 6.34 -16.76 -3.30
N ALA A 215 6.83 -15.62 -3.78
CA ALA A 215 6.46 -15.09 -5.10
C ALA A 215 6.88 -16.05 -6.21
N ALA A 216 5.94 -16.35 -7.13
CA ALA A 216 6.23 -17.20 -8.29
C ALA A 216 6.97 -16.46 -9.42
N GLY A 217 6.87 -15.13 -9.44
CA GLY A 217 7.58 -14.28 -10.39
C GLY A 217 8.94 -13.82 -9.86
N PRO A 218 9.70 -13.06 -10.67
CA PRO A 218 10.94 -12.43 -10.23
C PRO A 218 10.70 -11.57 -8.98
N ALA A 219 11.47 -11.80 -7.92
CA ALA A 219 11.33 -11.12 -6.64
C ALA A 219 12.68 -10.53 -6.21
N GLU A 220 12.68 -9.25 -5.85
CA GLU A 220 13.85 -8.51 -5.43
C GLU A 220 13.58 -7.79 -4.09
N LEU A 221 14.58 -7.74 -3.21
CA LEU A 221 14.55 -6.97 -1.97
C LEU A 221 15.58 -5.86 -2.04
N VAL A 222 15.14 -4.63 -1.82
CA VAL A 222 15.98 -3.45 -1.62
C VAL A 222 15.67 -2.88 -0.24
N VAL A 223 16.67 -2.77 0.61
CA VAL A 223 16.53 -2.13 1.92
C VAL A 223 16.86 -0.65 1.76
N LEU A 224 15.88 0.20 2.06
CA LEU A 224 16.01 1.66 2.02
C LEU A 224 16.70 2.14 3.29
N ARG A 225 17.90 2.76 3.14
CA ARG A 225 18.75 3.12 4.27
C ARG A 225 18.11 4.24 5.12
N GLU A 226 18.27 4.15 6.42
CA GLU A 226 18.02 5.19 7.42
C GLU A 226 16.63 5.84 7.41
N CYS A 227 15.61 5.24 6.79
CA CYS A 227 14.25 5.78 6.75
C CYS A 227 13.24 4.94 7.53
N GLY A 228 12.19 5.61 8.00
CA GLY A 228 11.04 5.01 8.68
C GLY A 228 10.00 4.46 7.71
N HIS A 229 8.85 4.04 8.26
CA HIS A 229 7.76 3.40 7.50
C HIS A 229 7.29 4.21 6.29
N PHE A 230 7.25 5.54 6.40
CA PHE A 230 7.02 6.45 5.29
C PHE A 230 8.39 6.95 4.79
N PRO A 231 8.93 6.39 3.69
CA PRO A 231 10.32 6.55 3.29
C PRO A 231 10.55 7.89 2.56
N VAL A 232 10.51 8.99 3.29
CA VAL A 232 10.77 10.35 2.80
C VAL A 232 12.06 10.95 3.38
N GLU A 233 12.72 10.21 4.29
CA GLU A 233 14.01 10.59 4.84
C GLU A 233 15.18 10.14 3.94
N ASP A 234 16.21 11.00 3.77
CA ASP A 234 17.45 10.61 3.13
C ASP A 234 18.32 9.73 4.06
N PRO A 235 19.09 8.80 3.47
CA PRO A 235 19.22 8.47 2.06
C PRO A 235 18.13 7.50 1.53
N GLY A 236 17.18 7.07 2.35
CA GLY A 236 16.18 6.07 1.99
C GLY A 236 15.26 6.49 0.85
N VAL A 237 14.85 7.76 0.79
CA VAL A 237 14.04 8.26 -0.34
C VAL A 237 14.83 8.24 -1.64
N THR A 238 16.13 8.56 -1.59
CA THR A 238 17.03 8.47 -2.75
C THR A 238 17.17 7.01 -3.20
N ASP A 239 17.37 6.07 -2.26
CA ASP A 239 17.42 4.63 -2.55
C ASP A 239 16.13 4.14 -3.24
N LEU A 240 14.97 4.58 -2.75
CA LEU A 240 13.68 4.26 -3.36
C LEU A 240 13.58 4.76 -4.80
N VAL A 241 13.90 6.03 -5.02
CA VAL A 241 13.81 6.66 -6.34
C VAL A 241 14.76 5.97 -7.33
N ASP A 242 15.98 5.65 -6.91
CA ASP A 242 16.97 4.97 -7.75
C ASP A 242 16.57 3.54 -8.09
N ALA A 243 16.03 2.79 -7.13
CA ALA A 243 15.52 1.44 -7.34
C ALA A 243 14.33 1.43 -8.32
N VAL A 244 13.38 2.35 -8.14
CA VAL A 244 12.22 2.50 -9.00
C VAL A 244 12.62 2.93 -10.41
N ALA A 245 13.56 3.88 -10.55
CA ALA A 245 14.09 4.28 -11.85
C ALA A 245 14.84 3.14 -12.54
N GLY A 246 15.58 2.34 -11.79
CA GLY A 246 16.23 1.12 -12.29
C GLY A 246 15.24 0.09 -12.81
N LEU A 247 14.14 -0.12 -12.06
CA LEU A 247 13.06 -1.03 -12.48
C LEU A 247 12.41 -0.54 -13.79
N ALA A 248 12.08 0.74 -13.90
CA ALA A 248 11.48 1.32 -15.10
C ALA A 248 12.39 1.18 -16.33
N ARG A 249 13.70 1.43 -16.18
CA ARG A 249 14.68 1.23 -17.28
C ARG A 249 14.74 -0.23 -17.75
N ARG A 250 14.76 -1.20 -16.82
CA ARG A 250 14.78 -2.64 -17.16
C ARG A 250 13.54 -3.08 -17.95
N LEU A 251 12.38 -2.51 -17.61
CA LEU A 251 11.13 -2.83 -18.32
C LEU A 251 11.11 -2.20 -19.71
N HIS A 252 11.58 -0.96 -19.86
CA HIS A 252 11.66 -0.29 -21.15
C HIS A 252 12.59 -1.02 -22.13
N SER A 253 13.75 -1.49 -21.65
CA SER A 253 14.69 -2.25 -22.49
C SER A 253 14.18 -3.62 -22.94
N ARG A 254 13.23 -4.23 -22.22
CA ARG A 254 12.61 -5.52 -22.59
C ARG A 254 11.44 -5.36 -23.55
N GLY A 255 10.78 -4.21 -23.58
CA GLY A 255 9.66 -3.94 -24.48
C GLY A 255 10.07 -3.42 -25.87
N GLY A 256 11.35 -3.09 -26.07
CA GLY A 256 11.90 -2.57 -27.33
C GLY A 256 12.53 -3.64 -28.24
N THR A 257 12.39 -4.92 -27.91
CA THR A 257 12.80 -6.07 -28.77
C THR A 257 11.58 -6.79 -29.30
#